data_9338a444b31780723298b9b499d947bd
#
_entry.id   9338a444b31780723298b9b499d947bd
#
_cell.length_a   1.000
_cell.length_b   1.000
_cell.length_c   1.000
_cell.angle_alpha   90.00
_cell.angle_beta   90.00
_cell.angle_gamma   90.00
#
_symmetry.space_group_name_H-M   'P 1'
#
loop_
_entity.id
_entity.type
_entity.pdbx_description
1 polymer ?
#
loop_
_entity_poly.entity_id
_entity_poly.type
_entity_poly.pdbx_seq_one_letter_code
_entity_poly.pdbx_strand_id
1 'polypeptide(L)'
;MVSTSSYQTTKSKEIFTAAQKLMPGGVSSPVRAFKSVGGQPIVFEGVKGAYIRDVDGNEYIDYVGTWGPAICGHAHPEVIAALHDALDKGTSFGAPCVQENILAEMVIDAVPSIEMVRFVNSGTEACMSVLRLMRAFTGRDKIIKFEGCYHGHADMFLVKAGSGVATLGLPDSPGVPKTTTNNTLTAPYNDLEAVKALFVENPDSIAGVILEPVVGNAGFIVPDAGFLEGLRELTKEYGALLMFDEVMTGFRIAYGGAQEKFGITPDLTTLGKVIGGGLPVGAYGGRADIMAMVAPAGPMYQAGTLSGNPLAMTAGIKTLELLQRPGTYQYLDKVTKSLTEGLLKVARDAGHSVSGGYISAMFGMFFTGSPVHNYEDAKKADVAKFGRFHRGMLERGVYLAPSQFEAGFTSLAHTEADIERTLAAAKEVLASL
;
A
#
# COMPACT_ATOMS: atom_id res chain seq x y z
N MET A 1 26.79 20.61 13.87
CA MET A 1 25.91 21.61 14.49
C MET A 1 24.71 21.76 13.57
N VAL A 2 23.57 21.19 13.95
CA VAL A 2 22.32 21.35 13.18
C VAL A 2 21.85 22.77 13.46
N SER A 3 21.67 23.55 12.40
CA SER A 3 21.10 24.90 12.48
C SER A 3 19.76 24.82 13.20
N THR A 4 19.60 25.52 14.30
CA THR A 4 18.31 25.77 14.96
C THR A 4 17.50 26.79 14.14
N SER A 5 17.23 26.50 12.86
CA SER A 5 16.19 27.25 12.16
C SER A 5 14.86 26.80 12.80
N SER A 6 14.10 27.73 13.36
CA SER A 6 12.80 27.45 13.93
C SER A 6 11.93 26.78 12.85
N TYR A 7 11.35 25.61 13.14
CA TYR A 7 10.38 24.95 12.27
C TYR A 7 9.29 25.93 11.83
N GLN A 8 9.15 26.12 10.53
CA GLN A 8 8.21 27.07 9.95
C GLN A 8 7.43 26.39 8.81
N THR A 9 6.16 26.73 8.67
CA THR A 9 5.26 26.19 7.66
C THR A 9 4.42 27.28 6.98
N THR A 10 4.96 28.51 6.92
CA THR A 10 4.23 29.70 6.42
C THR A 10 3.86 29.57 4.96
N LYS A 11 4.82 29.19 4.09
CA LYS A 11 4.57 29.01 2.66
C LYS A 11 3.65 27.81 2.41
N SER A 12 3.87 26.69 3.13
CA SER A 12 3.00 25.51 3.06
C SER A 12 1.56 25.90 3.38
N LYS A 13 1.33 26.72 4.41
CA LYS A 13 -0.01 27.20 4.80
C LYS A 13 -0.64 28.07 3.70
N GLU A 14 0.10 28.99 3.13
CA GLU A 14 -0.38 29.87 2.04
C GLU A 14 -0.77 29.03 0.82
N ILE A 15 0.10 28.13 0.36
CA ILE A 15 -0.14 27.27 -0.80
C ILE A 15 -1.32 26.33 -0.54
N PHE A 16 -1.40 25.70 0.64
CA PHE A 16 -2.50 24.80 0.97
C PHE A 16 -3.84 25.55 1.05
N THR A 17 -3.85 26.79 1.59
CA THR A 17 -5.05 27.64 1.61
C THR A 17 -5.52 27.98 0.19
N ALA A 18 -4.59 28.25 -0.72
CA ALA A 18 -4.93 28.44 -2.14
C ALA A 18 -5.46 27.14 -2.78
N ALA A 19 -4.82 26.00 -2.50
CA ALA A 19 -5.22 24.69 -3.03
C ALA A 19 -6.66 24.30 -2.64
N GLN A 20 -7.11 24.67 -1.43
CA GLN A 20 -8.48 24.42 -0.98
C GLN A 20 -9.56 25.11 -1.82
N LYS A 21 -9.20 26.19 -2.54
CA LYS A 21 -10.09 26.85 -3.50
C LYS A 21 -10.09 26.21 -4.88
N LEU A 22 -9.07 25.40 -5.18
CA LEU A 22 -8.84 24.80 -6.50
C LEU A 22 -9.23 23.31 -6.55
N MET A 23 -9.08 22.62 -5.44
CA MET A 23 -9.32 21.17 -5.35
C MET A 23 -10.14 20.85 -4.09
N PRO A 24 -11.00 19.82 -4.12
CA PRO A 24 -11.75 19.40 -2.93
C PRO A 24 -10.84 19.09 -1.75
N GLY A 25 -10.94 19.89 -0.66
CA GLY A 25 -10.07 19.78 0.50
C GLY A 25 -8.60 20.12 0.28
N GLY A 26 -8.24 20.70 -0.88
CA GLY A 26 -6.87 21.10 -1.24
C GLY A 26 -5.95 19.95 -1.66
N VAL A 27 -6.49 18.77 -1.92
CA VAL A 27 -5.70 17.55 -2.18
C VAL A 27 -6.32 16.66 -3.24
N SER A 28 -5.51 15.82 -3.88
CA SER A 28 -5.94 14.76 -4.82
C SER A 28 -6.10 13.38 -4.15
N SER A 29 -5.88 13.30 -2.82
CA SER A 29 -6.15 12.10 -2.01
C SER A 29 -6.43 12.52 -0.56
N PRO A 30 -7.52 12.02 0.08
CA PRO A 30 -8.04 12.56 1.34
C PRO A 30 -7.06 12.58 2.51
N VAL A 31 -6.24 11.55 2.66
CA VAL A 31 -5.31 11.41 3.78
C VAL A 31 -4.25 12.52 3.82
N ARG A 32 -3.91 13.11 2.66
CA ARG A 32 -2.94 14.20 2.54
C ARG A 32 -3.40 15.53 3.18
N ALA A 33 -4.68 15.64 3.53
CA ALA A 33 -5.23 16.84 4.18
C ALA A 33 -5.02 16.86 5.71
N PHE A 34 -4.32 15.89 6.31
CA PHE A 34 -3.99 15.80 7.75
C PHE A 34 -5.19 15.80 8.70
N LYS A 35 -6.39 15.49 8.21
CA LYS A 35 -7.60 15.50 9.05
C LYS A 35 -7.52 14.57 10.25
N SER A 36 -6.88 13.41 10.10
CA SER A 36 -6.77 12.40 11.18
C SER A 36 -5.76 12.78 12.26
N VAL A 37 -4.75 13.56 11.93
CA VAL A 37 -3.68 13.94 12.86
C VAL A 37 -3.76 15.40 13.30
N GLY A 38 -4.53 16.21 12.59
CA GLY A 38 -4.61 17.64 12.80
C GLY A 38 -3.34 18.38 12.38
N GLY A 39 -3.32 19.69 12.60
CA GLY A 39 -2.20 20.53 12.21
C GLY A 39 -2.29 21.01 10.76
N GLN A 40 -1.19 21.55 10.26
CA GLN A 40 -1.05 22.12 8.94
C GLN A 40 -0.42 21.10 7.99
N PRO A 41 -1.07 20.72 6.88
CA PRO A 41 -0.43 19.94 5.83
C PRO A 41 0.82 20.64 5.29
N ILE A 42 1.86 19.83 5.04
CA ILE A 42 3.13 20.31 4.49
C ILE A 42 3.10 20.18 2.97
N VAL A 43 3.62 21.20 2.28
CA VAL A 43 3.76 21.21 0.82
C VAL A 43 5.21 20.96 0.44
N PHE A 44 5.46 19.86 -0.24
CA PHE A 44 6.81 19.43 -0.61
C PHE A 44 7.24 19.99 -1.96
N GLU A 45 8.53 20.31 -2.09
CA GLU A 45 9.14 20.80 -3.33
C GLU A 45 10.12 19.81 -3.95
N GLY A 46 10.63 18.86 -3.16
CA GLY A 46 11.61 17.88 -3.67
C GLY A 46 11.84 16.69 -2.76
N VAL A 47 12.42 15.64 -3.35
CA VAL A 47 12.70 14.38 -2.66
C VAL A 47 14.05 13.83 -3.11
N LYS A 48 14.82 13.19 -2.22
CA LYS A 48 16.07 12.51 -2.55
C LYS A 48 16.46 11.48 -1.50
N GLY A 49 16.76 10.26 -1.92
CA GLY A 49 17.15 9.19 -0.99
C GLY A 49 16.05 8.90 0.02
N ALA A 50 16.36 9.00 1.31
CA ALA A 50 15.40 8.84 2.41
C ALA A 50 14.72 10.15 2.82
N TYR A 51 14.93 11.24 2.10
CA TYR A 51 14.54 12.58 2.53
C TYR A 51 13.52 13.23 1.61
N ILE A 52 12.66 14.05 2.23
CA ILE A 52 11.70 14.90 1.56
C ILE A 52 11.86 16.32 2.08
N ARG A 53 11.81 17.31 1.19
CA ARG A 53 11.99 18.72 1.52
C ARG A 53 10.73 19.51 1.18
N ASP A 54 10.33 20.39 2.09
CA ASP A 54 9.19 21.26 1.90
C ASP A 54 9.56 22.63 1.31
N VAL A 55 8.54 23.37 0.91
CA VAL A 55 8.69 24.72 0.34
C VAL A 55 9.15 25.78 1.34
N ASP A 56 9.10 25.48 2.63
CA ASP A 56 9.57 26.32 3.72
C ASP A 56 11.05 26.07 4.04
N GLY A 57 11.67 25.03 3.41
CA GLY A 57 13.07 24.67 3.57
C GLY A 57 13.35 23.66 4.68
N ASN A 58 12.31 23.09 5.29
CA ASN A 58 12.50 21.99 6.24
C ASN A 58 12.77 20.68 5.49
N GLU A 59 13.58 19.81 6.09
CA GLU A 59 13.90 18.49 5.58
C GLU A 59 13.48 17.41 6.56
N TYR A 60 12.88 16.34 6.04
CA TYR A 60 12.31 15.25 6.82
C TYR A 60 12.86 13.91 6.38
N ILE A 61 13.15 13.00 7.33
CA ILE A 61 13.30 11.58 7.05
C ILE A 61 11.89 11.04 6.73
N ASP A 62 11.73 10.44 5.55
CA ASP A 62 10.42 10.04 5.02
C ASP A 62 10.13 8.55 5.20
N TYR A 63 9.18 8.23 6.05
CA TYR A 63 8.65 6.87 6.23
C TYR A 63 7.30 6.64 5.54
N VAL A 64 6.84 7.57 4.73
CA VAL A 64 5.66 7.40 3.85
C VAL A 64 6.06 6.80 2.50
N GLY A 65 7.25 7.14 2.00
CA GLY A 65 7.83 6.56 0.79
C GLY A 65 6.90 6.64 -0.43
N THR A 66 6.24 7.80 -0.63
CA THR A 66 5.22 7.99 -1.69
C THR A 66 4.04 6.99 -1.57
N TRP A 67 3.70 6.56 -0.35
CA TRP A 67 2.70 5.52 -0.06
C TRP A 67 3.11 4.12 -0.57
N GLY A 68 4.43 3.90 -0.64
CA GLY A 68 5.01 2.60 -0.97
C GLY A 68 5.93 2.53 -2.18
N PRO A 69 5.79 3.27 -3.28
CA PRO A 69 6.66 3.14 -4.45
C PRO A 69 8.15 3.32 -4.20
N ALA A 70 8.55 4.17 -3.25
CA ALA A 70 9.94 4.59 -3.07
C ALA A 70 10.82 3.58 -2.29
N ILE A 71 10.70 2.28 -2.56
CA ILE A 71 11.47 1.23 -1.87
C ILE A 71 12.99 1.33 -2.11
N CYS A 72 13.42 1.82 -3.26
CA CYS A 72 14.83 2.06 -3.57
C CYS A 72 15.34 3.41 -3.02
N GLY A 73 14.48 4.19 -2.37
CA GLY A 73 14.70 5.61 -2.05
C GLY A 73 14.20 6.53 -3.17
N HIS A 74 13.99 7.78 -2.80
CA HIS A 74 13.52 8.80 -3.73
C HIS A 74 14.59 9.18 -4.77
N ALA A 75 14.14 9.45 -5.99
CA ALA A 75 14.97 9.92 -7.09
C ALA A 75 16.26 9.09 -7.26
N HIS A 76 16.12 7.76 -7.21
CA HIS A 76 17.28 6.87 -7.32
C HIS A 76 18.03 7.14 -8.64
N PRO A 77 19.37 7.36 -8.62
CA PRO A 77 20.11 7.82 -9.79
C PRO A 77 19.93 6.96 -11.03
N GLU A 78 19.93 5.63 -10.88
CA GLU A 78 19.77 4.71 -12.01
C GLU A 78 18.36 4.73 -12.59
N VAL A 79 17.33 4.91 -11.76
CA VAL A 79 15.94 5.06 -12.24
C VAL A 79 15.78 6.37 -12.99
N ILE A 80 16.31 7.46 -12.44
CA ILE A 80 16.25 8.79 -13.08
C ILE A 80 17.01 8.79 -14.42
N ALA A 81 18.19 8.20 -14.47
CA ALA A 81 18.97 8.10 -15.74
C ALA A 81 18.19 7.32 -16.81
N ALA A 82 17.61 6.15 -16.44
CA ALA A 82 16.81 5.36 -17.38
C ALA A 82 15.56 6.11 -17.87
N LEU A 83 14.93 6.92 -17.01
CA LEU A 83 13.81 7.76 -17.41
C LEU A 83 14.23 8.89 -18.36
N HIS A 84 15.39 9.53 -18.17
CA HIS A 84 15.93 10.51 -19.11
C HIS A 84 16.13 9.88 -20.50
N ASP A 85 16.75 8.71 -20.59
CA ASP A 85 16.94 7.98 -21.85
C ASP A 85 15.60 7.58 -22.52
N ALA A 86 14.57 7.28 -21.72
CA ALA A 86 13.25 6.93 -22.23
C ALA A 86 12.47 8.16 -22.73
N LEU A 87 12.63 9.31 -22.08
CA LEU A 87 11.98 10.58 -22.47
C LEU A 87 12.34 11.03 -23.88
N ASP A 88 13.56 10.81 -24.32
CA ASP A 88 14.02 11.15 -25.68
C ASP A 88 13.27 10.34 -26.77
N LYS A 89 12.64 9.21 -26.39
CA LYS A 89 11.84 8.36 -27.30
C LYS A 89 10.34 8.65 -27.25
N GLY A 90 9.91 9.52 -26.34
CA GLY A 90 8.50 9.91 -26.12
C GLY A 90 7.91 9.39 -24.84
N THR A 91 6.83 10.04 -24.41
CA THR A 91 6.16 9.75 -23.11
C THR A 91 5.13 8.64 -23.20
N SER A 92 4.53 8.42 -24.37
CA SER A 92 3.54 7.36 -24.61
C SER A 92 3.46 7.04 -26.10
N PHE A 93 3.15 5.79 -26.43
CA PHE A 93 3.08 5.36 -27.83
C PHE A 93 1.65 5.07 -28.32
N GLY A 94 0.72 4.71 -27.41
CA GLY A 94 -0.60 4.22 -27.79
C GLY A 94 -0.54 2.90 -28.57
N ALA A 95 0.55 2.15 -28.42
CA ALA A 95 0.88 0.90 -29.09
C ALA A 95 1.77 0.04 -28.17
N PRO A 96 1.87 -1.29 -28.41
CA PRO A 96 2.78 -2.16 -27.67
C PRO A 96 4.22 -1.69 -27.74
N CYS A 97 4.98 -1.88 -26.65
CA CYS A 97 6.39 -1.55 -26.58
C CYS A 97 7.21 -2.68 -25.95
N VAL A 98 8.52 -2.68 -26.26
CA VAL A 98 9.45 -3.73 -25.77
C VAL A 98 9.51 -3.75 -24.24
N GLN A 99 9.40 -2.60 -23.60
CA GLN A 99 9.44 -2.47 -22.15
C GLN A 99 8.26 -3.19 -21.45
N GLU A 100 7.09 -3.28 -22.10
CA GLU A 100 5.98 -4.07 -21.57
C GLU A 100 6.35 -5.55 -21.48
N ASN A 101 6.98 -6.12 -22.53
CA ASN A 101 7.41 -7.51 -22.51
C ASN A 101 8.45 -7.77 -21.42
N ILE A 102 9.45 -6.90 -21.30
CA ILE A 102 10.51 -7.04 -20.31
C ILE A 102 9.93 -7.02 -18.89
N LEU A 103 9.09 -6.03 -18.57
CA LEU A 103 8.50 -5.94 -17.24
C LEU A 103 7.53 -7.11 -16.99
N ALA A 104 6.79 -7.56 -18.01
CA ALA A 104 5.92 -8.73 -17.89
C ALA A 104 6.69 -10.00 -17.55
N GLU A 105 7.80 -10.26 -18.24
CA GLU A 105 8.70 -11.40 -17.96
C GLU A 105 9.25 -11.32 -16.53
N MET A 106 9.75 -10.14 -16.10
CA MET A 106 10.26 -9.96 -14.73
C MET A 106 9.19 -10.22 -13.66
N VAL A 107 7.94 -9.81 -13.91
CA VAL A 107 6.82 -10.05 -12.98
C VAL A 107 6.43 -11.53 -12.95
N ILE A 108 6.35 -12.19 -14.11
CA ILE A 108 6.01 -13.61 -14.21
C ILE A 108 7.08 -14.47 -13.54
N ASP A 109 8.35 -14.16 -13.76
CA ASP A 109 9.47 -14.90 -13.17
C ASP A 109 9.54 -14.75 -11.64
N ALA A 110 9.07 -13.60 -11.12
CA ALA A 110 9.16 -13.28 -9.69
C ALA A 110 7.97 -13.77 -8.87
N VAL A 111 6.75 -13.65 -9.38
CA VAL A 111 5.52 -13.83 -8.59
C VAL A 111 4.90 -15.20 -8.86
N PRO A 112 4.89 -16.13 -7.86
CA PRO A 112 4.58 -17.55 -8.06
C PRO A 112 3.23 -17.85 -8.73
N SER A 113 2.21 -17.03 -8.53
CA SER A 113 0.88 -17.25 -9.10
C SER A 113 0.71 -16.73 -10.53
N ILE A 114 1.63 -15.90 -11.02
CA ILE A 114 1.43 -15.16 -12.27
C ILE A 114 2.06 -15.91 -13.44
N GLU A 115 1.20 -16.54 -14.25
CA GLU A 115 1.56 -17.15 -15.54
C GLU A 115 1.32 -16.18 -16.71
N MET A 116 0.44 -15.18 -16.50
CA MET A 116 0.11 -14.14 -17.49
C MET A 116 -0.27 -12.86 -16.76
N VAL A 117 0.13 -11.69 -17.29
CA VAL A 117 -0.09 -10.37 -16.66
C VAL A 117 -0.69 -9.37 -17.64
N ARG A 118 -1.51 -8.44 -17.12
CA ARG A 118 -2.02 -7.27 -17.82
C ARG A 118 -1.69 -6.00 -17.06
N PHE A 119 -1.05 -5.02 -17.70
CA PHE A 119 -0.79 -3.71 -17.11
C PHE A 119 -2.00 -2.78 -17.20
N VAL A 120 -2.13 -1.94 -16.18
CA VAL A 120 -3.10 -0.85 -16.04
C VAL A 120 -2.41 0.35 -15.38
N ASN A 121 -3.13 1.43 -15.02
CA ASN A 121 -2.50 2.66 -14.53
C ASN A 121 -2.55 2.82 -13.01
N SER A 122 -3.27 1.98 -12.29
CA SER A 122 -3.41 2.06 -10.83
C SER A 122 -3.81 0.73 -10.21
N GLY A 123 -3.59 0.60 -8.89
CA GLY A 123 -4.11 -0.53 -8.11
C GLY A 123 -5.64 -0.61 -8.13
N THR A 124 -6.35 0.54 -8.19
CA THR A 124 -7.80 0.58 -8.34
C THR A 124 -8.26 -0.09 -9.64
N GLU A 125 -7.63 0.25 -10.76
CA GLU A 125 -7.94 -0.39 -12.06
C GLU A 125 -7.63 -1.88 -12.03
N ALA A 126 -6.52 -2.28 -11.42
CA ALA A 126 -6.14 -3.69 -11.27
C ALA A 126 -7.19 -4.46 -10.48
N CYS A 127 -7.56 -4.00 -9.29
CA CYS A 127 -8.57 -4.67 -8.44
C CYS A 127 -9.96 -4.69 -9.09
N MET A 128 -10.38 -3.60 -9.72
CA MET A 128 -11.64 -3.54 -10.47
C MET A 128 -11.67 -4.55 -11.61
N SER A 129 -10.57 -4.72 -12.32
CA SER A 129 -10.45 -5.64 -13.44
C SER A 129 -10.44 -7.10 -12.97
N VAL A 130 -9.71 -7.40 -11.90
CA VAL A 130 -9.68 -8.75 -11.30
C VAL A 130 -11.05 -9.16 -10.77
N LEU A 131 -11.78 -8.26 -10.12
CA LEU A 131 -13.13 -8.57 -9.65
C LEU A 131 -14.04 -8.97 -10.82
N ARG A 132 -14.01 -8.22 -11.93
CA ARG A 132 -14.76 -8.56 -13.14
C ARG A 132 -14.32 -9.90 -13.72
N LEU A 133 -13.01 -10.18 -13.70
CA LEU A 133 -12.43 -11.42 -14.17
C LEU A 133 -12.86 -12.62 -13.32
N MET A 134 -12.83 -12.50 -11.99
CA MET A 134 -13.31 -13.54 -11.08
C MET A 134 -14.76 -13.91 -11.35
N ARG A 135 -15.62 -12.90 -11.54
CA ARG A 135 -17.05 -13.10 -11.89
C ARG A 135 -17.22 -13.75 -13.25
N ALA A 136 -16.48 -13.27 -14.26
CA ALA A 136 -16.57 -13.82 -15.63
C ALA A 136 -16.12 -15.29 -15.69
N PHE A 137 -15.06 -15.65 -14.96
CA PHE A 137 -14.51 -17.00 -14.95
C PHE A 137 -15.42 -17.99 -14.19
N THR A 138 -15.94 -17.60 -13.02
CA THR A 138 -16.72 -18.48 -12.16
C THR A 138 -18.21 -18.50 -12.49
N GLY A 139 -18.72 -17.49 -13.20
CA GLY A 139 -20.17 -17.29 -13.41
C GLY A 139 -20.91 -16.87 -12.14
N ARG A 140 -20.20 -16.43 -11.08
CA ARG A 140 -20.75 -16.07 -9.78
C ARG A 140 -20.61 -14.58 -9.53
N ASP A 141 -21.52 -13.96 -8.75
CA ASP A 141 -21.57 -12.50 -8.56
C ASP A 141 -20.93 -11.99 -7.27
N LYS A 142 -20.98 -12.78 -6.19
CA LYS A 142 -20.54 -12.33 -4.87
C LYS A 142 -19.04 -12.48 -4.67
N ILE A 143 -18.48 -11.60 -3.85
CA ILE A 143 -17.10 -11.71 -3.36
C ILE A 143 -17.08 -11.54 -1.84
N ILE A 144 -16.03 -12.07 -1.20
CA ILE A 144 -15.70 -11.78 0.19
C ILE A 144 -14.46 -10.87 0.19
N LYS A 145 -14.53 -9.76 0.94
CA LYS A 145 -13.40 -8.90 1.30
C LYS A 145 -13.31 -8.77 2.82
N PHE A 146 -12.20 -8.27 3.32
CA PHE A 146 -12.00 -8.09 4.77
C PHE A 146 -12.23 -6.63 5.19
N GLU A 147 -12.81 -6.46 6.39
CA GLU A 147 -13.02 -5.15 7.01
C GLU A 147 -11.68 -4.44 7.20
N GLY A 148 -11.63 -3.17 6.87
CA GLY A 148 -10.40 -2.37 6.93
C GLY A 148 -9.46 -2.53 5.73
N CYS A 149 -9.56 -3.60 4.93
CA CYS A 149 -8.79 -3.72 3.70
C CYS A 149 -9.27 -2.75 2.62
N TYR A 150 -8.31 -2.18 1.89
CA TYR A 150 -8.55 -1.25 0.79
C TYR A 150 -8.08 -1.82 -0.55
N HIS A 151 -8.98 -1.88 -1.51
CA HIS A 151 -8.73 -2.43 -2.86
C HIS A 151 -9.04 -1.41 -3.97
N GLY A 152 -8.72 -0.15 -3.70
CA GLY A 152 -9.08 0.94 -4.60
C GLY A 152 -10.49 1.49 -4.35
N HIS A 153 -10.87 2.49 -5.14
CA HIS A 153 -12.10 3.26 -4.92
C HIS A 153 -13.22 2.95 -5.94
N ALA A 154 -13.20 1.77 -6.56
CA ALA A 154 -14.34 1.29 -7.33
C ALA A 154 -15.52 0.99 -6.38
N ASP A 155 -16.74 1.33 -6.79
CA ASP A 155 -17.95 1.31 -5.95
C ASP A 155 -18.11 0.02 -5.13
N MET A 156 -17.88 -1.14 -5.74
CA MET A 156 -18.03 -2.44 -5.10
C MET A 156 -17.05 -2.70 -3.95
N PHE A 157 -15.97 -1.95 -3.84
CA PHE A 157 -14.99 -2.08 -2.76
C PHE A 157 -15.18 -1.07 -1.61
N LEU A 158 -16.08 -0.07 -1.78
CA LEU A 158 -16.32 0.96 -0.78
C LEU A 158 -17.31 0.51 0.30
N VAL A 159 -17.20 -0.75 0.73
CA VAL A 159 -17.94 -1.36 1.84
C VAL A 159 -16.93 -1.66 2.94
N LYS A 160 -17.13 -1.08 4.14
CA LYS A 160 -16.23 -1.24 5.31
C LYS A 160 -14.74 -1.16 4.90
N ALA A 161 -14.39 -0.22 4.01
CA ALA A 161 -13.05 -0.03 3.48
C ALA A 161 -12.13 0.64 4.50
N GLY A 162 -10.80 0.51 4.29
CA GLY A 162 -9.76 0.94 5.21
C GLY A 162 -9.56 2.45 5.36
N SER A 163 -8.31 2.89 5.55
CA SER A 163 -7.90 4.20 6.04
C SER A 163 -8.57 5.41 5.39
N GLY A 164 -8.81 5.39 4.09
CA GLY A 164 -9.46 6.51 3.38
C GLY A 164 -10.90 6.75 3.85
N VAL A 165 -11.69 5.70 3.99
CA VAL A 165 -13.09 5.76 4.47
C VAL A 165 -13.12 5.93 5.99
N ALA A 166 -12.23 5.24 6.71
CA ALA A 166 -12.09 5.37 8.16
C ALA A 166 -11.70 6.81 8.56
N THR A 167 -10.83 7.46 7.79
CA THR A 167 -10.41 8.85 8.00
C THR A 167 -11.58 9.83 7.86
N LEU A 168 -12.56 9.51 7.02
CA LEU A 168 -13.78 10.32 6.85
C LEU A 168 -14.88 9.96 7.86
N GLY A 169 -14.71 8.89 8.65
CA GLY A 169 -15.72 8.42 9.62
C GLY A 169 -17.00 7.87 8.98
N LEU A 170 -16.94 7.49 7.72
CA LEU A 170 -18.08 6.98 6.96
C LEU A 170 -17.94 5.48 6.74
N PRO A 171 -18.97 4.65 7.06
CA PRO A 171 -18.93 3.21 6.79
C PRO A 171 -19.00 2.88 5.30
N ASP A 172 -19.67 3.73 4.51
CA ASP A 172 -19.84 3.61 3.06
C ASP A 172 -19.76 5.01 2.43
N SER A 173 -19.26 5.10 1.20
CA SER A 173 -19.20 6.38 0.50
C SER A 173 -20.58 6.80 -0.01
N PRO A 174 -21.01 8.05 0.20
CA PRO A 174 -22.17 8.60 -0.50
C PRO A 174 -22.00 8.47 -2.02
N GLY A 175 -23.09 8.18 -2.72
CA GLY A 175 -23.11 8.02 -4.18
C GLY A 175 -22.88 6.58 -4.65
N VAL A 176 -22.49 5.65 -3.77
CA VAL A 176 -22.41 4.23 -4.09
C VAL A 176 -23.80 3.60 -3.98
N PRO A 177 -24.35 3.02 -5.08
CA PRO A 177 -25.66 2.37 -5.04
C PRO A 177 -25.62 1.09 -4.16
N LYS A 178 -26.63 0.88 -3.32
CA LYS A 178 -26.73 -0.34 -2.52
C LYS A 178 -26.74 -1.62 -3.36
N THR A 179 -27.31 -1.58 -4.55
CA THR A 179 -27.30 -2.68 -5.50
C THR A 179 -25.90 -3.10 -5.95
N THR A 180 -24.95 -2.16 -5.98
CA THR A 180 -23.53 -2.45 -6.30
C THR A 180 -22.82 -3.15 -5.14
N THR A 181 -23.15 -2.79 -3.91
CA THR A 181 -22.49 -3.33 -2.70
C THR A 181 -23.13 -4.61 -2.16
N ASN A 182 -24.36 -4.94 -2.56
CA ASN A 182 -25.05 -6.16 -2.12
C ASN A 182 -24.30 -7.47 -2.43
N ASN A 183 -23.44 -7.45 -3.45
CA ASN A 183 -22.61 -8.59 -3.84
C ASN A 183 -21.22 -8.59 -3.21
N THR A 184 -20.94 -7.66 -2.29
CA THR A 184 -19.68 -7.61 -1.55
C THR A 184 -19.93 -7.97 -0.09
N LEU A 185 -19.56 -9.19 0.27
CA LEU A 185 -19.63 -9.70 1.63
C LEU A 185 -18.37 -9.28 2.39
N THR A 186 -18.49 -9.03 3.69
CA THR A 186 -17.37 -8.63 4.53
C THR A 186 -17.18 -9.59 5.70
N ALA A 187 -15.92 -9.92 6.00
CA ALA A 187 -15.51 -10.70 7.17
C ALA A 187 -14.45 -9.94 7.96
N PRO A 188 -14.31 -10.17 9.28
CA PRO A 188 -13.15 -9.72 10.04
C PRO A 188 -11.88 -10.38 9.50
N TYR A 189 -10.78 -9.64 9.45
CA TYR A 189 -9.46 -10.22 9.13
C TYR A 189 -9.04 -11.17 10.26
N ASN A 190 -8.33 -12.26 9.92
CA ASN A 190 -7.92 -13.33 10.83
C ASN A 190 -9.08 -14.16 11.42
N ASP A 191 -10.27 -14.15 10.80
CA ASP A 191 -11.44 -14.94 11.23
C ASP A 191 -11.90 -15.90 10.12
N LEU A 192 -11.35 -17.13 10.11
CA LEU A 192 -11.71 -18.16 9.14
C LEU A 192 -13.14 -18.68 9.33
N GLU A 193 -13.64 -18.71 10.57
CA GLU A 193 -15.00 -19.18 10.85
C GLU A 193 -16.04 -18.22 10.25
N ALA A 194 -15.79 -16.91 10.34
CA ALA A 194 -16.64 -15.92 9.68
C ALA A 194 -16.64 -16.11 8.15
N VAL A 195 -15.48 -16.37 7.53
CA VAL A 195 -15.38 -16.64 6.08
C VAL A 195 -16.16 -17.92 5.72
N LYS A 196 -15.99 -18.99 6.50
CA LYS A 196 -16.70 -20.26 6.29
C LYS A 196 -18.22 -20.09 6.40
N ALA A 197 -18.69 -19.33 7.40
CA ALA A 197 -20.10 -19.03 7.54
C ALA A 197 -20.69 -18.33 6.31
N LEU A 198 -19.94 -17.35 5.74
CA LEU A 198 -20.36 -16.67 4.52
C LEU A 198 -20.47 -17.62 3.32
N PHE A 199 -19.60 -18.61 3.18
CA PHE A 199 -19.70 -19.63 2.13
C PHE A 199 -20.94 -20.51 2.33
N VAL A 200 -21.20 -20.94 3.56
CA VAL A 200 -22.39 -21.77 3.89
C VAL A 200 -23.69 -21.02 3.64
N GLU A 201 -23.76 -19.74 4.00
CA GLU A 201 -24.94 -18.89 3.82
C GLU A 201 -25.18 -18.49 2.34
N ASN A 202 -24.16 -18.59 1.49
CA ASN A 202 -24.19 -18.16 0.10
C ASN A 202 -23.71 -19.27 -0.85
N PRO A 203 -24.36 -20.43 -0.87
CA PRO A 203 -23.91 -21.58 -1.65
C PRO A 203 -23.82 -21.22 -3.13
N ASP A 204 -22.71 -21.63 -3.78
CA ASP A 204 -22.43 -21.50 -5.22
C ASP A 204 -22.54 -20.08 -5.79
N SER A 205 -22.54 -19.05 -4.95
CA SER A 205 -22.69 -17.66 -5.40
C SER A 205 -21.46 -16.77 -5.20
N ILE A 206 -20.44 -17.26 -4.47
CA ILE A 206 -19.20 -16.52 -4.21
C ILE A 206 -18.16 -16.83 -5.28
N ALA A 207 -17.79 -15.81 -6.07
CA ALA A 207 -16.74 -15.88 -7.09
C ALA A 207 -15.36 -16.05 -6.49
N GLY A 208 -15.10 -15.40 -5.35
CA GLY A 208 -13.82 -15.51 -4.68
C GLY A 208 -13.65 -14.63 -3.47
N VAL A 209 -12.48 -14.76 -2.87
CA VAL A 209 -12.02 -14.00 -1.68
C VAL A 209 -10.87 -13.09 -2.10
N ILE A 210 -10.96 -11.81 -1.74
CA ILE A 210 -9.91 -10.80 -1.95
C ILE A 210 -9.38 -10.31 -0.61
N LEU A 211 -8.05 -10.21 -0.45
CA LEU A 211 -7.43 -9.66 0.74
C LEU A 211 -6.08 -8.99 0.45
N GLU A 212 -5.70 -8.06 1.31
CA GLU A 212 -4.30 -7.67 1.50
C GLU A 212 -3.63 -8.77 2.34
N PRO A 213 -2.62 -9.50 1.84
CA PRO A 213 -2.01 -10.61 2.61
C PRO A 213 -1.23 -10.13 3.84
N VAL A 214 -0.81 -8.86 3.86
CA VAL A 214 -0.47 -8.07 5.04
C VAL A 214 -1.23 -6.76 4.90
N VAL A 215 -2.08 -6.46 5.87
CA VAL A 215 -2.91 -5.27 5.82
C VAL A 215 -2.06 -4.03 6.09
N GLY A 216 -2.20 -3.03 5.23
CA GLY A 216 -1.51 -1.75 5.38
C GLY A 216 -2.45 -0.55 5.39
N ASN A 217 -3.73 -0.76 5.10
CA ASN A 217 -4.75 0.29 5.03
C ASN A 217 -5.71 0.32 6.23
N ALA A 218 -5.47 -0.53 7.24
CA ALA A 218 -6.13 -0.49 8.55
C ALA A 218 -5.08 -0.38 9.69
N GLY A 219 -3.93 0.21 9.38
CA GLY A 219 -2.70 0.07 10.11
C GLY A 219 -1.95 -1.19 9.67
N PHE A 220 -0.86 -1.51 10.35
CA PHE A 220 -0.05 -2.70 10.04
C PHE A 220 -0.61 -3.93 10.77
N ILE A 221 -1.23 -4.86 10.04
CA ILE A 221 -1.77 -6.10 10.59
C ILE A 221 -1.25 -7.29 9.76
N VAL A 222 -0.62 -8.25 10.44
CA VAL A 222 -0.13 -9.47 9.82
C VAL A 222 -1.17 -10.60 9.90
N PRO A 223 -1.17 -11.55 8.97
CA PRO A 223 -2.02 -12.73 9.09
C PRO A 223 -1.58 -13.59 10.27
N ASP A 224 -2.55 -14.08 11.05
CA ASP A 224 -2.30 -15.08 12.07
C ASP A 224 -1.90 -16.42 11.43
N ALA A 225 -1.15 -17.24 12.18
CA ALA A 225 -0.72 -18.55 11.68
C ALA A 225 -1.92 -19.41 11.25
N GLY A 226 -1.87 -19.94 10.05
CA GLY A 226 -2.93 -20.79 9.47
C GLY A 226 -4.06 -20.01 8.77
N PHE A 227 -4.08 -18.67 8.84
CA PHE A 227 -5.17 -17.88 8.23
C PHE A 227 -5.12 -17.93 6.69
N LEU A 228 -3.96 -17.68 6.09
CA LEU A 228 -3.81 -17.69 4.64
C LEU A 228 -3.96 -19.11 4.06
N GLU A 229 -3.43 -20.11 4.75
CA GLU A 229 -3.58 -21.53 4.43
C GLU A 229 -5.07 -21.91 4.45
N GLY A 230 -5.80 -21.56 5.51
CA GLY A 230 -7.21 -21.84 5.64
C GLY A 230 -8.06 -21.15 4.57
N LEU A 231 -7.72 -19.91 4.18
CA LEU A 231 -8.40 -19.24 3.04
C LEU A 231 -8.15 -19.99 1.74
N ARG A 232 -6.92 -20.49 1.51
CA ARG A 232 -6.61 -21.28 0.31
C ARG A 232 -7.41 -22.59 0.30
N GLU A 233 -7.54 -23.27 1.42
CA GLU A 233 -8.32 -24.51 1.55
C GLU A 233 -9.82 -24.24 1.33
N LEU A 234 -10.41 -23.26 2.02
CA LEU A 234 -11.81 -22.90 1.88
C LEU A 234 -12.16 -22.52 0.41
N THR A 235 -11.33 -21.68 -0.22
CA THR A 235 -11.61 -21.28 -1.62
C THR A 235 -11.57 -22.48 -2.56
N LYS A 236 -10.68 -23.45 -2.36
CA LYS A 236 -10.65 -24.71 -3.12
C LYS A 236 -11.88 -25.57 -2.84
N GLU A 237 -12.26 -25.72 -1.57
CA GLU A 237 -13.42 -26.53 -1.16
C GLU A 237 -14.72 -26.03 -1.81
N TYR A 238 -14.93 -24.70 -1.84
CA TYR A 238 -16.14 -24.09 -2.40
C TYR A 238 -16.03 -23.73 -3.90
N GLY A 239 -14.94 -24.06 -4.56
CA GLY A 239 -14.70 -23.76 -5.98
C GLY A 239 -14.71 -22.26 -6.26
N ALA A 240 -14.25 -21.45 -5.32
CA ALA A 240 -14.06 -20.01 -5.42
C ALA A 240 -12.58 -19.66 -5.69
N LEU A 241 -12.31 -18.47 -6.19
CA LEU A 241 -10.95 -18.01 -6.43
C LEU A 241 -10.36 -17.31 -5.20
N LEU A 242 -9.08 -17.50 -4.94
CA LEU A 242 -8.31 -16.72 -3.98
C LEU A 242 -7.52 -15.64 -4.73
N MET A 243 -7.66 -14.39 -4.30
CA MET A 243 -6.98 -13.26 -4.89
C MET A 243 -6.18 -12.51 -3.82
N PHE A 244 -4.87 -12.35 -4.04
CA PHE A 244 -4.02 -11.51 -3.21
C PHE A 244 -3.89 -10.11 -3.82
N ASP A 245 -4.33 -9.11 -3.07
CA ASP A 245 -4.00 -7.72 -3.37
C ASP A 245 -2.60 -7.42 -2.86
N GLU A 246 -1.63 -7.57 -3.75
CA GLU A 246 -0.22 -7.28 -3.50
C GLU A 246 0.20 -5.90 -4.03
N VAL A 247 -0.73 -4.97 -4.19
CA VAL A 247 -0.40 -3.58 -4.55
C VAL A 247 0.56 -2.96 -3.54
N MET A 248 0.49 -3.33 -2.27
CA MET A 248 1.39 -2.85 -1.23
C MET A 248 2.55 -3.83 -0.95
N THR A 249 2.27 -5.11 -0.84
CA THR A 249 3.24 -6.15 -0.43
C THR A 249 4.11 -6.68 -1.58
N GLY A 250 3.62 -6.62 -2.83
CA GLY A 250 4.36 -7.08 -4.00
C GLY A 250 5.69 -6.38 -4.17
N PHE A 251 6.76 -7.15 -4.33
CA PHE A 251 8.15 -6.68 -4.38
C PHE A 251 8.62 -5.87 -3.16
N ARG A 252 7.79 -5.76 -2.12
CA ARG A 252 8.14 -5.04 -0.89
C ARG A 252 8.61 -5.95 0.22
N ILE A 253 7.86 -7.01 0.52
CA ILE A 253 8.17 -7.89 1.66
C ILE A 253 9.07 -9.07 1.28
N ALA A 254 9.11 -9.41 0.01
CA ALA A 254 10.03 -10.30 -0.68
C ALA A 254 10.01 -9.97 -2.16
N TYR A 255 10.92 -10.50 -2.97
CA TYR A 255 10.93 -10.27 -4.42
C TYR A 255 9.69 -10.85 -5.10
N GLY A 256 9.24 -12.04 -4.68
CA GLY A 256 7.97 -12.64 -5.09
C GLY A 256 6.76 -12.26 -4.22
N GLY A 257 6.87 -11.20 -3.42
CA GLY A 257 5.78 -10.68 -2.60
C GLY A 257 5.40 -11.54 -1.40
N ALA A 258 4.14 -11.42 -0.98
CA ALA A 258 3.59 -12.20 0.14
C ALA A 258 3.49 -13.69 -0.18
N GLN A 259 3.30 -14.04 -1.45
CA GLN A 259 3.24 -15.42 -1.90
C GLN A 259 4.53 -16.17 -1.61
N GLU A 260 5.68 -15.57 -1.92
CA GLU A 260 7.00 -16.11 -1.56
C GLU A 260 7.17 -16.14 -0.04
N LYS A 261 6.82 -15.05 0.65
CA LYS A 261 7.03 -14.90 2.09
C LYS A 261 6.27 -15.92 2.93
N PHE A 262 5.04 -16.24 2.55
CA PHE A 262 4.14 -17.12 3.29
C PHE A 262 3.96 -18.51 2.65
N GLY A 263 4.50 -18.75 1.44
CA GLY A 263 4.38 -20.01 0.74
C GLY A 263 2.96 -20.34 0.26
N ILE A 264 2.10 -19.32 0.05
CA ILE A 264 0.72 -19.49 -0.39
C ILE A 264 0.55 -18.91 -1.79
N THR A 265 0.06 -19.74 -2.72
CA THR A 265 -0.18 -19.33 -4.11
C THR A 265 -1.68 -19.07 -4.34
N PRO A 266 -2.11 -17.81 -4.54
CA PRO A 266 -3.48 -17.48 -4.94
C PRO A 266 -3.74 -17.84 -6.40
N ASP A 267 -4.98 -17.70 -6.87
CA ASP A 267 -5.34 -17.86 -8.30
C ASP A 267 -5.06 -16.60 -9.10
N LEU A 268 -5.19 -15.43 -8.46
CA LEU A 268 -5.03 -14.11 -9.05
C LEU A 268 -4.28 -13.18 -8.09
N THR A 269 -3.57 -12.21 -8.66
CA THR A 269 -2.78 -11.22 -7.91
C THR A 269 -2.91 -9.85 -8.57
N THR A 270 -3.04 -8.79 -7.75
CA THR A 270 -2.86 -7.41 -8.21
C THR A 270 -1.55 -6.83 -7.72
N LEU A 271 -0.94 -6.00 -8.54
CA LEU A 271 0.32 -5.30 -8.27
C LEU A 271 0.17 -3.81 -8.57
N GLY A 272 1.05 -3.01 -8.01
CA GLY A 272 1.11 -1.57 -8.23
C GLY A 272 2.32 -0.97 -7.52
N LYS A 273 2.25 0.30 -7.18
CA LYS A 273 3.27 0.98 -6.35
C LYS A 273 4.71 0.70 -6.78
N VAL A 274 5.37 -0.31 -6.19
CA VAL A 274 6.78 -0.65 -6.44
C VAL A 274 7.06 -0.91 -7.92
N ILE A 275 6.17 -1.63 -8.62
CA ILE A 275 6.37 -1.96 -10.05
C ILE A 275 6.33 -0.75 -10.98
N GLY A 276 5.96 0.42 -10.49
CA GLY A 276 5.97 1.67 -11.24
C GLY A 276 7.18 2.56 -10.99
N GLY A 277 8.03 2.21 -10.00
CA GLY A 277 9.22 3.01 -9.67
C GLY A 277 8.93 4.47 -9.35
N GLY A 278 7.71 4.79 -8.86
CA GLY A 278 7.23 6.14 -8.60
C GLY A 278 6.28 6.72 -9.66
N LEU A 279 6.09 6.06 -10.79
CA LEU A 279 5.15 6.45 -11.84
C LEU A 279 3.82 5.69 -11.72
N PRO A 280 2.71 6.23 -12.27
CA PRO A 280 1.40 5.59 -12.24
C PRO A 280 1.41 4.26 -13.00
N VAL A 281 1.15 3.17 -12.28
CA VAL A 281 1.04 1.82 -12.81
C VAL A 281 0.23 0.94 -11.88
N GLY A 282 -0.43 -0.04 -12.44
CA GLY A 282 -0.96 -1.22 -11.78
C GLY A 282 -0.80 -2.41 -12.73
N ALA A 283 -0.98 -3.60 -12.18
CA ALA A 283 -1.06 -4.82 -12.97
C ALA A 283 -1.96 -5.83 -12.28
N TYR A 284 -2.53 -6.73 -13.05
CA TYR A 284 -3.17 -7.92 -12.54
C TYR A 284 -2.76 -9.12 -13.36
N GLY A 285 -2.66 -10.25 -12.70
CA GLY A 285 -2.23 -11.49 -13.33
C GLY A 285 -2.60 -12.69 -12.50
N GLY A 286 -2.27 -13.87 -13.00
CA GLY A 286 -2.54 -15.13 -12.34
C GLY A 286 -2.48 -16.29 -13.33
N ARG A 287 -3.24 -17.34 -13.03
CA ARG A 287 -3.32 -18.53 -13.88
C ARG A 287 -3.70 -18.18 -15.32
N ALA A 288 -3.03 -18.81 -16.29
CA ALA A 288 -3.21 -18.54 -17.71
C ALA A 288 -4.64 -18.83 -18.20
N ASP A 289 -5.30 -19.88 -17.67
CA ASP A 289 -6.67 -20.23 -18.02
C ASP A 289 -7.68 -19.14 -17.58
N ILE A 290 -7.46 -18.49 -16.46
CA ILE A 290 -8.27 -17.38 -15.99
C ILE A 290 -7.97 -16.13 -16.82
N MET A 291 -6.69 -15.79 -17.01
CA MET A 291 -6.27 -14.61 -17.76
C MET A 291 -6.67 -14.66 -19.24
N ALA A 292 -6.84 -15.84 -19.81
CA ALA A 292 -7.34 -16.02 -21.18
C ALA A 292 -8.78 -15.50 -21.39
N MET A 293 -9.54 -15.24 -20.32
CA MET A 293 -10.85 -14.58 -20.41
C MET A 293 -10.75 -13.09 -20.75
N VAL A 294 -9.59 -12.46 -20.60
CA VAL A 294 -9.40 -11.02 -20.83
C VAL A 294 -9.34 -10.73 -22.34
N ALA A 295 -10.08 -9.73 -22.80
CA ALA A 295 -10.05 -9.29 -24.20
C ALA A 295 -8.64 -8.78 -24.60
N PRO A 296 -8.14 -9.05 -25.83
CA PRO A 296 -8.84 -9.64 -26.97
C PRO A 296 -8.84 -11.19 -27.01
N ALA A 297 -8.16 -11.87 -26.08
CA ALA A 297 -8.11 -13.33 -26.04
C ALA A 297 -9.46 -13.95 -25.66
N GLY A 298 -10.19 -13.32 -24.74
CA GLY A 298 -11.49 -13.73 -24.26
C GLY A 298 -12.51 -12.58 -24.26
N PRO A 299 -13.71 -12.80 -23.71
CA PRO A 299 -14.82 -11.86 -23.79
C PRO A 299 -14.79 -10.75 -22.71
N MET A 300 -13.99 -10.86 -21.65
CA MET A 300 -13.98 -9.89 -20.55
C MET A 300 -13.25 -8.61 -20.94
N TYR A 301 -13.99 -7.51 -21.03
CA TYR A 301 -13.45 -6.23 -21.49
C TYR A 301 -12.68 -5.49 -20.41
N GLN A 302 -11.47 -5.03 -20.75
CA GLN A 302 -10.66 -4.05 -20.03
C GLN A 302 -9.79 -3.31 -21.03
N ALA A 303 -9.65 -1.99 -20.88
CA ALA A 303 -8.80 -1.15 -21.71
C ALA A 303 -8.22 0.02 -20.91
N GLY A 304 -7.12 0.59 -21.36
CA GLY A 304 -6.48 1.78 -20.78
C GLY A 304 -5.55 2.43 -21.78
N THR A 305 -5.79 3.71 -22.08
CA THR A 305 -5.01 4.48 -23.08
C THR A 305 -3.52 4.53 -22.77
N LEU A 306 -3.15 4.69 -21.48
CA LEU A 306 -1.76 4.80 -21.03
C LEU A 306 -1.24 3.52 -20.35
N SER A 307 -2.02 2.45 -20.35
CA SER A 307 -1.58 1.15 -19.81
C SER A 307 -0.38 0.65 -20.58
N GLY A 308 0.69 0.26 -19.87
CA GLY A 308 1.94 -0.19 -20.49
C GLY A 308 2.78 0.95 -21.08
N ASN A 309 2.58 2.21 -20.67
CA ASN A 309 3.37 3.32 -21.23
C ASN A 309 4.87 3.15 -20.94
N PRO A 310 5.73 3.58 -21.88
CA PRO A 310 7.17 3.28 -21.84
C PRO A 310 7.88 3.85 -20.62
N LEU A 311 7.43 4.98 -20.07
CA LEU A 311 8.07 5.59 -18.91
C LEU A 311 7.81 4.78 -17.64
N ALA A 312 6.55 4.40 -17.38
CA ALA A 312 6.21 3.58 -16.22
C ALA A 312 6.87 2.19 -16.31
N MET A 313 6.87 1.59 -17.49
CA MET A 313 7.56 0.31 -17.71
C MET A 313 9.07 0.42 -17.48
N THR A 314 9.73 1.46 -17.99
CA THR A 314 11.17 1.70 -17.78
C THR A 314 11.51 1.90 -16.31
N ALA A 315 10.74 2.72 -15.60
CA ALA A 315 10.95 2.93 -14.16
C ALA A 315 10.75 1.63 -13.36
N GLY A 316 9.73 0.84 -13.71
CA GLY A 316 9.46 -0.46 -13.11
C GLY A 316 10.60 -1.44 -13.33
N ILE A 317 11.04 -1.64 -14.57
CA ILE A 317 12.18 -2.51 -14.92
C ILE A 317 13.39 -2.15 -14.07
N LYS A 318 13.78 -0.87 -14.06
CA LYS A 318 14.95 -0.43 -13.31
C LYS A 318 14.81 -0.63 -11.81
N THR A 319 13.63 -0.41 -11.26
CA THR A 319 13.34 -0.65 -9.84
C THR A 319 13.46 -2.13 -9.50
N LEU A 320 12.89 -3.03 -10.32
CA LEU A 320 12.99 -4.47 -10.06
C LEU A 320 14.42 -4.99 -10.23
N GLU A 321 15.20 -4.49 -11.19
CA GLU A 321 16.65 -4.78 -11.31
C GLU A 321 17.42 -4.42 -10.03
N LEU A 322 17.10 -3.28 -9.41
CA LEU A 322 17.71 -2.86 -8.14
C LEU A 322 17.33 -3.80 -7.00
N LEU A 323 16.08 -4.24 -6.96
CA LEU A 323 15.59 -5.14 -5.90
C LEU A 323 16.13 -6.57 -6.02
N GLN A 324 16.54 -7.01 -7.22
CA GLN A 324 17.20 -8.31 -7.42
C GLN A 324 18.63 -8.38 -6.89
N ARG A 325 19.25 -7.26 -6.56
CA ARG A 325 20.63 -7.24 -6.08
C ARG A 325 20.77 -8.03 -4.78
N PRO A 326 21.83 -8.83 -4.64
CA PRO A 326 22.07 -9.60 -3.41
C PRO A 326 22.10 -8.70 -2.16
N GLY A 327 21.47 -9.16 -1.09
CA GLY A 327 21.45 -8.43 0.19
C GLY A 327 20.36 -7.37 0.33
N THR A 328 19.61 -7.06 -0.73
CA THR A 328 18.56 -6.03 -0.74
C THR A 328 17.52 -6.25 0.38
N TYR A 329 16.87 -7.39 0.40
CA TYR A 329 15.81 -7.67 1.39
C TYR A 329 16.36 -7.88 2.80
N GLN A 330 17.58 -8.41 2.94
CA GLN A 330 18.26 -8.51 4.23
C GLN A 330 18.54 -7.12 4.82
N TYR A 331 18.95 -6.16 3.98
CA TYR A 331 19.16 -4.78 4.39
C TYR A 331 17.84 -4.11 4.82
N LEU A 332 16.80 -4.22 3.99
CA LEU A 332 15.48 -3.66 4.28
C LEU A 332 14.91 -4.23 5.59
N ASP A 333 15.02 -5.53 5.81
CA ASP A 333 14.57 -6.19 7.04
C ASP A 333 15.35 -5.65 8.26
N LYS A 334 16.68 -5.59 8.16
CA LYS A 334 17.56 -5.07 9.23
C LYS A 334 17.19 -3.65 9.65
N VAL A 335 17.04 -2.75 8.68
CA VAL A 335 16.75 -1.32 8.93
C VAL A 335 15.35 -1.17 9.53
N THR A 336 14.36 -1.87 8.98
CA THR A 336 12.99 -1.82 9.48
C THR A 336 12.85 -2.40 10.87
N LYS A 337 13.55 -3.51 11.14
CA LYS A 337 13.63 -4.11 12.48
C LYS A 337 14.16 -3.12 13.49
N SER A 338 15.33 -2.53 13.21
CA SER A 338 15.97 -1.55 14.12
C SER A 338 15.05 -0.37 14.42
N LEU A 339 14.38 0.16 13.39
CA LEU A 339 13.41 1.25 13.55
C LEU A 339 12.24 0.82 14.44
N THR A 340 11.60 -0.28 14.10
CA THR A 340 10.33 -0.68 14.73
C THR A 340 10.54 -1.11 16.18
N GLU A 341 11.50 -1.99 16.43
CA GLU A 341 11.83 -2.43 17.79
C GLU A 341 12.28 -1.24 18.65
N GLY A 342 13.07 -0.32 18.06
CA GLY A 342 13.48 0.91 18.70
C GLY A 342 12.32 1.82 19.09
N LEU A 343 11.38 2.07 18.18
CA LEU A 343 10.17 2.88 18.44
C LEU A 343 9.31 2.27 19.54
N LEU A 344 9.04 0.97 19.46
CA LEU A 344 8.26 0.25 20.48
C LEU A 344 8.94 0.29 21.84
N LYS A 345 10.26 0.12 21.88
CA LYS A 345 11.04 0.20 23.11
C LYS A 345 10.99 1.60 23.72
N VAL A 346 11.28 2.64 22.94
CA VAL A 346 11.29 4.03 23.41
C VAL A 346 9.90 4.44 23.93
N ALA A 347 8.84 4.00 23.27
CA ALA A 347 7.47 4.27 23.71
C ALA A 347 7.16 3.59 25.06
N ARG A 348 7.53 2.33 25.22
CA ARG A 348 7.35 1.59 26.50
C ARG A 348 8.18 2.18 27.62
N ASP A 349 9.44 2.54 27.35
CA ASP A 349 10.33 3.18 28.33
C ASP A 349 9.77 4.54 28.82
N ALA A 350 9.00 5.23 27.97
CA ALA A 350 8.29 6.47 28.31
C ALA A 350 6.91 6.22 28.98
N GLY A 351 6.54 4.97 29.27
CA GLY A 351 5.30 4.62 29.97
C GLY A 351 4.07 4.48 29.05
N HIS A 352 4.23 4.44 27.74
CA HIS A 352 3.13 4.26 26.81
C HIS A 352 2.87 2.78 26.50
N SER A 353 1.59 2.40 26.51
CA SER A 353 1.16 1.11 26.00
C SER A 353 1.13 1.15 24.48
N VAL A 354 1.93 0.32 23.84
CA VAL A 354 2.04 0.25 22.37
C VAL A 354 2.09 -1.19 21.89
N SER A 355 1.45 -1.44 20.75
CA SER A 355 1.49 -2.67 19.96
C SER A 355 1.96 -2.34 18.54
N GLY A 356 2.52 -3.31 17.83
CA GLY A 356 2.99 -3.13 16.45
C GLY A 356 4.04 -4.14 16.07
N GLY A 357 4.58 -3.99 14.89
CA GLY A 357 5.58 -4.90 14.36
C GLY A 357 6.06 -4.46 12.97
N TYR A 358 6.76 -5.35 12.32
CA TYR A 358 7.30 -5.13 10.97
C TYR A 358 7.33 -6.43 10.17
N ILE A 359 7.41 -6.29 8.87
CA ILE A 359 7.72 -7.36 7.93
C ILE A 359 8.54 -6.77 6.77
N SER A 360 9.82 -7.17 6.65
CA SER A 360 10.75 -6.61 5.67
C SER A 360 10.68 -5.06 5.66
N ALA A 361 10.33 -4.41 4.56
CA ALA A 361 10.29 -2.96 4.39
C ALA A 361 8.96 -2.29 4.78
N MET A 362 8.17 -2.91 5.67
CA MET A 362 6.85 -2.44 6.08
C MET A 362 6.69 -2.55 7.60
N PHE A 363 6.15 -1.54 8.27
CA PHE A 363 5.99 -1.53 9.73
C PHE A 363 4.76 -0.74 10.17
N GLY A 364 4.41 -0.89 11.46
CA GLY A 364 3.38 -0.07 12.09
C GLY A 364 3.46 -0.11 13.60
N MET A 365 2.86 0.90 14.23
CA MET A 365 2.75 1.04 15.67
C MET A 365 1.39 1.62 16.03
N PHE A 366 0.73 1.02 17.01
CA PHE A 366 -0.54 1.47 17.56
C PHE A 366 -0.36 1.87 19.03
N PHE A 367 -1.00 2.96 19.45
CA PHE A 367 -1.09 3.33 20.86
C PHE A 367 -2.20 2.51 21.54
N THR A 368 -1.95 1.24 21.77
CA THR A 368 -2.78 0.29 22.49
C THR A 368 -1.92 -0.77 23.17
N GLY A 369 -2.34 -1.25 24.32
CA GLY A 369 -1.65 -2.33 25.03
C GLY A 369 -2.03 -3.73 24.54
N SER A 370 -3.09 -3.86 23.74
CA SER A 370 -3.55 -5.12 23.21
C SER A 370 -2.97 -5.42 21.83
N PRO A 371 -2.75 -6.69 21.48
CA PRO A 371 -2.45 -7.08 20.11
C PRO A 371 -3.54 -6.61 19.14
N VAL A 372 -3.15 -6.33 17.89
CA VAL A 372 -4.07 -5.89 16.84
C VAL A 372 -4.10 -6.97 15.76
N HIS A 373 -5.20 -7.72 15.71
CA HIS A 373 -5.40 -8.82 14.77
C HIS A 373 -6.35 -8.47 13.61
N ASN A 374 -7.18 -7.44 13.79
CA ASN A 374 -8.17 -7.02 12.81
C ASN A 374 -8.46 -5.51 12.93
N TYR A 375 -9.36 -5.03 12.09
CA TYR A 375 -9.74 -3.61 12.07
C TYR A 375 -10.44 -3.14 13.34
N GLU A 376 -11.25 -4.00 13.97
CA GLU A 376 -11.92 -3.67 15.24
C GLU A 376 -10.92 -3.45 16.37
N ASP A 377 -9.83 -4.24 16.40
CA ASP A 377 -8.74 -4.02 17.34
C ASP A 377 -7.99 -2.72 17.04
N ALA A 378 -7.71 -2.45 15.76
CA ALA A 378 -7.04 -1.22 15.35
C ALA A 378 -7.80 0.05 15.78
N LYS A 379 -9.14 0.02 15.73
CA LYS A 379 -10.02 1.13 16.17
C LYS A 379 -9.96 1.42 17.68
N LYS A 380 -9.48 0.47 18.50
CA LYS A 380 -9.29 0.67 19.94
C LYS A 380 -8.05 1.49 20.29
N ALA A 381 -7.16 1.73 19.32
CA ALA A 381 -5.96 2.53 19.53
C ALA A 381 -6.30 4.01 19.78
N ASP A 382 -5.46 4.68 20.59
CA ASP A 382 -5.59 6.12 20.89
C ASP A 382 -5.14 6.97 19.67
N VAL A 383 -6.08 7.23 18.77
CA VAL A 383 -5.86 8.01 17.54
C VAL A 383 -5.47 9.46 17.87
N ALA A 384 -5.99 10.03 18.98
CA ALA A 384 -5.65 11.39 19.39
C ALA A 384 -4.20 11.49 19.85
N LYS A 385 -3.71 10.48 20.58
CA LYS A 385 -2.30 10.35 20.98
C LYS A 385 -1.41 10.20 19.76
N PHE A 386 -1.80 9.35 18.79
CA PHE A 386 -1.07 9.22 17.53
C PHE A 386 -0.97 10.57 16.79
N GLY A 387 -2.05 11.35 16.74
CA GLY A 387 -2.03 12.68 16.11
C GLY A 387 -1.03 13.63 16.76
N ARG A 388 -0.92 13.63 18.12
CA ARG A 388 0.09 14.41 18.83
C ARG A 388 1.50 13.90 18.55
N PHE A 389 1.71 12.58 18.57
CA PHE A 389 2.96 11.95 18.22
C PHE A 389 3.40 12.31 16.79
N HIS A 390 2.53 12.17 15.81
CA HIS A 390 2.80 12.51 14.42
C HIS A 390 3.28 13.97 14.28
N ARG A 391 2.57 14.94 14.87
CA ARG A 391 2.96 16.36 14.81
C ARG A 391 4.30 16.61 15.48
N GLY A 392 4.54 16.03 16.66
CA GLY A 392 5.81 16.16 17.35
C GLY A 392 6.99 15.59 16.58
N MET A 393 6.79 14.48 15.88
CA MET A 393 7.80 13.88 14.99
C MET A 393 8.05 14.77 13.75
N LEU A 394 6.99 15.30 13.15
CA LEU A 394 7.09 16.21 12.01
C LEU A 394 7.94 17.45 12.35
N GLU A 395 7.67 18.09 13.50
CA GLU A 395 8.44 19.23 13.98
C GLU A 395 9.93 18.94 14.22
N ARG A 396 10.29 17.65 14.34
CA ARG A 396 11.68 17.17 14.53
C ARG A 396 12.29 16.56 13.26
N GLY A 397 11.68 16.83 12.11
CA GLY A 397 12.20 16.37 10.82
C GLY A 397 11.98 14.89 10.55
N VAL A 398 10.88 14.32 11.03
CA VAL A 398 10.47 12.94 10.72
C VAL A 398 9.04 12.92 10.17
N TYR A 399 8.88 12.48 8.94
CA TYR A 399 7.58 12.42 8.26
C TYR A 399 7.01 11.00 8.32
N LEU A 400 5.97 10.82 9.13
CA LEU A 400 5.18 9.60 9.24
C LEU A 400 3.87 9.78 8.46
N ALA A 401 3.19 8.65 8.16
CA ALA A 401 1.86 8.72 7.56
C ALA A 401 0.88 9.49 8.46
N PRO A 402 0.11 10.46 7.91
CA PRO A 402 -0.81 11.26 8.70
C PRO A 402 -2.12 10.52 9.01
N SER A 403 -2.02 9.26 9.40
CA SER A 403 -3.11 8.42 9.87
C SER A 403 -2.58 7.24 10.67
N GLN A 404 -3.22 6.91 11.81
CA GLN A 404 -2.94 5.71 12.58
C GLN A 404 -3.22 4.42 11.77
N PHE A 405 -4.10 4.51 10.78
CA PHE A 405 -4.54 3.38 9.95
C PHE A 405 -3.71 3.19 8.68
N GLU A 406 -2.51 3.75 8.63
CA GLU A 406 -1.55 3.55 7.54
C GLU A 406 -0.29 2.85 8.04
N ALA A 407 0.22 1.93 7.25
CA ALA A 407 1.54 1.36 7.48
C ALA A 407 2.64 2.37 7.12
N GLY A 408 3.78 2.26 7.78
CA GLY A 408 5.01 2.97 7.43
C GLY A 408 5.94 2.11 6.58
N PHE A 409 6.87 2.76 5.88
CA PHE A 409 7.77 2.12 4.93
C PHE A 409 9.21 2.57 5.14
N THR A 410 10.14 1.64 5.03
CA THR A 410 11.57 1.93 4.88
C THR A 410 11.99 1.72 3.41
N SER A 411 13.18 2.18 3.09
CA SER A 411 13.78 2.04 1.76
C SER A 411 15.26 1.69 1.86
N LEU A 412 15.86 1.35 0.72
CA LEU A 412 17.30 1.11 0.61
C LEU A 412 18.16 2.34 0.91
N ALA A 413 17.54 3.52 0.94
CA ALA A 413 18.23 4.78 1.22
C ALA A 413 18.25 5.16 2.71
N HIS A 414 17.44 4.53 3.56
CA HIS A 414 17.48 4.76 5.01
C HIS A 414 18.75 4.17 5.62
N THR A 415 19.47 4.98 6.38
CA THR A 415 20.71 4.58 7.05
C THR A 415 20.50 4.33 8.54
N GLU A 416 21.48 3.71 9.22
CA GLU A 416 21.49 3.57 10.68
C GLU A 416 21.42 4.95 11.37
N ALA A 417 22.10 5.95 10.82
CA ALA A 417 22.06 7.33 11.35
C ALA A 417 20.65 7.95 11.24
N ASP A 418 19.90 7.65 10.20
CA ASP A 418 18.50 8.10 10.06
C ASP A 418 17.62 7.45 11.12
N ILE A 419 17.84 6.16 11.40
CA ILE A 419 17.12 5.44 12.45
C ILE A 419 17.45 6.03 13.83
N GLU A 420 18.72 6.26 14.13
CA GLU A 420 19.14 6.88 15.40
C GLU A 420 18.52 8.27 15.60
N ARG A 421 18.51 9.12 14.56
CA ARG A 421 17.85 10.43 14.60
C ARG A 421 16.36 10.31 14.85
N THR A 422 15.71 9.36 14.20
CA THR A 422 14.27 9.09 14.37
C THR A 422 13.96 8.65 15.79
N LEU A 423 14.75 7.75 16.36
CA LEU A 423 14.56 7.25 17.72
C LEU A 423 14.82 8.35 18.77
N ALA A 424 15.81 9.22 18.53
CA ALA A 424 16.06 10.38 19.39
C ALA A 424 14.88 11.35 19.39
N ALA A 425 14.35 11.68 18.20
CA ALA A 425 13.15 12.51 18.06
C ALA A 425 11.93 11.86 18.76
N ALA A 426 11.72 10.56 18.54
CA ALA A 426 10.62 9.82 19.18
C ALA A 426 10.72 9.84 20.72
N LYS A 427 11.93 9.70 21.28
CA LYS A 427 12.16 9.74 22.72
C LYS A 427 11.74 11.09 23.33
N GLU A 428 12.09 12.19 22.66
CA GLU A 428 11.70 13.53 23.13
C GLU A 428 10.18 13.74 23.04
N VAL A 429 9.57 13.34 21.93
CA VAL A 429 8.13 13.50 21.73
C VAL A 429 7.35 12.67 22.75
N LEU A 430 7.70 11.39 22.90
CA LEU A 430 7.01 10.47 23.79
C LEU A 430 7.14 10.87 25.28
N ALA A 431 8.25 11.49 25.67
CA ALA A 431 8.43 12.00 27.05
C ALA A 431 7.45 13.16 27.38
N SER A 432 6.85 13.80 26.38
CA SER A 432 5.93 14.93 26.54
C SER A 432 4.46 14.60 26.21
N LEU A 433 4.14 13.36 25.82
CA LEU A 433 2.80 12.88 25.49
C LEU A 433 2.06 12.31 26.71
#